data_1035b9e8fe9625902b392e9156f9df07
#
_entry.id   1035b9e8fe9625902b392e9156f9df07
#
_cell.length_a   1.000
_cell.length_b   1.000
_cell.length_c   1.000
_cell.angle_alpha   90.00
_cell.angle_beta   90.00
_cell.angle_gamma   90.00
#
_symmetry.space_group_name_H-M   'P 1'
#
loop_
_entity.id
_entity.type
_entity.pdbx_description
1 polymer ?
#
loop_
_entity_poly.entity_id
_entity_poly.type
_entity_poly.pdbx_seq_one_letter_code
_entity_poly.pdbx_strand_id
1 'polypeptide(L)'
;MHKFLVDMGNNTILQKDMEDLATVSPILRELSNVTVLVTGATGLIGRHCISALMALNDLYDANVRVVALARNQKKAEDLFQDFLHSENLQLVYADLLSDWQIEEDLDYIIHGASATDSSFFVEHPVETIVLAINGTKKLLELAKNKQVRSMVYLSSLEVYGTTNSDASSINEKDYGYLDPTSV
;
A
#
# COMPACT_ATOMS: atom_id res chain seq x y z
N MET A 1 -6.13 -26.28 7.57
CA MET A 1 -6.15 -26.42 6.10
C MET A 1 -6.34 -25.01 5.57
N HIS A 2 -5.29 -24.46 4.94
CA HIS A 2 -5.19 -23.05 4.55
C HIS A 2 -6.28 -22.70 3.53
N LYS A 3 -7.36 -22.08 4.01
CA LYS A 3 -8.60 -21.90 3.26
C LYS A 3 -8.50 -20.82 2.17
N PHE A 4 -7.62 -19.85 2.37
CA PHE A 4 -7.48 -18.66 1.53
C PHE A 4 -6.52 -18.84 0.36
N LEU A 5 -5.38 -19.46 0.58
CA LEU A 5 -4.41 -19.73 -0.48
C LEU A 5 -4.98 -20.66 -1.56
N VAL A 6 -6.03 -21.42 -1.21
CA VAL A 6 -6.77 -22.28 -2.16
C VAL A 6 -7.71 -21.46 -3.05
N ASP A 7 -8.18 -20.30 -2.58
CA ASP A 7 -9.21 -19.48 -3.27
C ASP A 7 -8.65 -18.24 -4.00
N MET A 8 -7.33 -18.00 -4.04
CA MET A 8 -6.73 -16.92 -4.85
C MET A 8 -6.89 -17.17 -6.37
N GLY A 9 -8.02 -17.78 -6.75
CA GLY A 9 -8.47 -18.09 -8.10
C GLY A 9 -7.31 -18.56 -8.97
N ASN A 10 -7.09 -19.82 -9.18
CA ASN A 10 -6.13 -20.46 -10.11
C ASN A 10 -4.78 -19.71 -10.37
N ASN A 11 -4.44 -18.63 -9.63
CA ASN A 11 -3.19 -17.90 -9.78
C ASN A 11 -2.11 -18.51 -8.89
N THR A 12 -1.60 -19.65 -9.34
CA THR A 12 -0.54 -20.41 -8.63
C THR A 12 0.75 -19.60 -8.43
N ILE A 13 1.00 -18.59 -9.26
CA ILE A 13 2.17 -17.72 -9.13
C ILE A 13 1.99 -16.79 -7.91
N LEU A 14 0.86 -16.11 -7.83
CA LEU A 14 0.59 -15.22 -6.71
C LEU A 14 0.54 -15.98 -5.38
N GLN A 15 -0.06 -17.16 -5.37
CA GLN A 15 -0.06 -18.04 -4.21
C GLN A 15 1.35 -18.37 -3.74
N LYS A 16 2.21 -18.80 -4.68
CA LYS A 16 3.59 -19.13 -4.38
C LYS A 16 4.37 -17.91 -3.88
N ASP A 17 4.18 -16.74 -4.51
CA ASP A 17 4.83 -15.51 -4.09
C ASP A 17 4.46 -15.13 -2.64
N MET A 18 3.20 -15.33 -2.24
CA MET A 18 2.75 -15.08 -0.88
C MET A 18 3.32 -16.08 0.13
N GLU A 19 3.38 -17.37 -0.23
CA GLU A 19 4.02 -18.41 0.59
C GLU A 19 5.51 -18.13 0.76
N ASP A 20 6.20 -17.79 -0.33
CA ASP A 20 7.63 -17.47 -0.33
C ASP A 20 7.90 -16.23 0.53
N LEU A 21 7.11 -15.16 0.38
CA LEU A 21 7.24 -13.95 1.17
C LEU A 21 7.08 -14.22 2.67
N ALA A 22 6.06 -14.98 3.03
CA ALA A 22 5.77 -15.33 4.41
C ALA A 22 6.87 -16.23 5.03
N THR A 23 7.55 -17.05 4.23
CA THR A 23 8.61 -17.95 4.71
C THR A 23 9.98 -17.27 4.76
N VAL A 24 10.28 -16.39 3.80
CA VAL A 24 11.60 -15.73 3.67
C VAL A 24 11.81 -14.64 4.70
N SER A 25 10.75 -13.99 5.16
CA SER A 25 10.86 -12.88 6.11
C SER A 25 10.33 -13.24 7.50
N PRO A 26 11.18 -13.69 8.42
CA PRO A 26 10.79 -13.99 9.81
C PRO A 26 10.12 -12.80 10.51
N ILE A 27 10.49 -11.57 10.13
CA ILE A 27 9.95 -10.33 10.70
C ILE A 27 8.45 -10.18 10.44
N LEU A 28 7.92 -10.74 9.34
CA LEU A 28 6.48 -10.70 9.06
C LEU A 28 5.67 -11.50 10.08
N ARG A 29 6.27 -12.50 10.73
CA ARG A 29 5.62 -13.27 11.81
C ARG A 29 5.42 -12.45 13.09
N GLU A 30 6.14 -11.32 13.22
CA GLU A 30 5.97 -10.39 14.33
C GLU A 30 4.73 -9.50 14.15
N LEU A 31 4.17 -9.45 12.93
CA LEU A 31 2.92 -8.76 12.62
C LEU A 31 1.73 -9.63 13.09
N SER A 32 1.49 -9.66 14.40
CA SER A 32 0.37 -10.38 14.98
C SER A 32 -0.52 -9.46 15.78
N ASN A 33 -1.84 -9.62 15.63
CA ASN A 33 -2.86 -8.80 16.30
C ASN A 33 -2.67 -7.30 16.05
N VAL A 34 -2.39 -6.93 14.81
CA VAL A 34 -2.17 -5.54 14.38
C VAL A 34 -3.19 -5.12 13.33
N THR A 35 -3.47 -3.83 13.27
CA THR A 35 -4.31 -3.22 12.24
C THR A 35 -3.45 -2.35 11.32
N VAL A 36 -3.55 -2.61 10.01
CA VAL A 36 -2.77 -1.94 8.96
C VAL A 36 -3.70 -1.20 8.02
N LEU A 37 -3.57 0.13 7.94
CA LEU A 37 -4.22 0.93 6.89
C LEU A 37 -3.38 0.88 5.62
N VAL A 38 -4.00 0.53 4.50
CA VAL A 38 -3.37 0.58 3.18
C VAL A 38 -4.13 1.56 2.29
N THR A 39 -3.47 2.63 1.86
CA THR A 39 -4.01 3.55 0.85
C THR A 39 -3.43 3.23 -0.52
N GLY A 40 -4.16 3.55 -1.59
CA GLY A 40 -3.80 3.05 -2.91
C GLY A 40 -4.06 1.54 -3.03
N ALA A 41 -5.01 1.03 -2.27
CA ALA A 41 -5.32 -0.39 -2.11
C ALA A 41 -5.55 -1.13 -3.43
N THR A 42 -6.16 -0.48 -4.43
CA THR A 42 -6.44 -1.08 -5.75
C THR A 42 -5.32 -0.88 -6.78
N GLY A 43 -4.20 -0.29 -6.38
CA GLY A 43 -2.98 -0.18 -7.18
C GLY A 43 -2.17 -1.48 -7.16
N LEU A 44 -1.15 -1.56 -8.04
CA LEU A 44 -0.32 -2.75 -8.16
C LEU A 44 0.33 -3.13 -6.82
N ILE A 45 1.02 -2.22 -6.17
CA ILE A 45 1.73 -2.49 -4.91
C ILE A 45 0.74 -2.69 -3.77
N GLY A 46 -0.26 -1.78 -3.63
CA GLY A 46 -1.24 -1.84 -2.54
C GLY A 46 -1.98 -3.17 -2.46
N ARG A 47 -2.47 -3.68 -3.61
CA ARG A 47 -3.17 -4.98 -3.63
C ARG A 47 -2.27 -6.14 -3.21
N HIS A 48 -0.99 -6.14 -3.63
CA HIS A 48 -0.06 -7.21 -3.25
C HIS A 48 0.31 -7.14 -1.76
N CYS A 49 0.47 -5.92 -1.22
CA CYS A 49 0.65 -5.75 0.23
C CYS A 49 -0.56 -6.30 1.01
N ILE A 50 -1.79 -5.99 0.57
CA ILE A 50 -3.01 -6.52 1.20
C ILE A 50 -3.04 -8.05 1.11
N SER A 51 -2.80 -8.61 -0.08
CA SER A 51 -2.76 -10.07 -0.25
C SER A 51 -1.73 -10.74 0.65
N ALA A 52 -0.53 -10.15 0.79
CA ALA A 52 0.51 -10.65 1.68
C ALA A 52 0.09 -10.61 3.15
N LEU A 53 -0.50 -9.49 3.60
CA LEU A 53 -1.00 -9.35 4.98
C LEU A 53 -2.12 -10.35 5.27
N MET A 54 -3.02 -10.57 4.32
CA MET A 54 -4.09 -11.57 4.45
C MET A 54 -3.54 -13.00 4.48
N ALA A 55 -2.49 -13.29 3.69
CA ALA A 55 -1.83 -14.59 3.69
C ALA A 55 -1.18 -14.93 5.04
N LEU A 56 -0.73 -13.94 5.81
CA LEU A 56 -0.20 -14.18 7.17
C LEU A 56 -1.26 -14.76 8.11
N ASN A 57 -2.53 -14.37 7.93
CA ASN A 57 -3.62 -14.92 8.73
C ASN A 57 -3.82 -16.41 8.45
N ASP A 58 -3.73 -16.81 7.19
CA ASP A 58 -3.91 -18.20 6.79
C ASP A 58 -2.72 -19.09 7.16
N LEU A 59 -1.50 -18.55 7.00
CA LEU A 59 -0.27 -19.32 7.20
C LEU A 59 0.13 -19.41 8.67
N TYR A 60 -0.15 -18.37 9.45
CA TYR A 60 0.39 -18.22 10.81
C TYR A 60 -0.66 -17.87 11.87
N ASP A 61 -1.93 -17.79 11.49
CA ASP A 61 -3.00 -17.35 12.42
C ASP A 61 -2.67 -15.99 13.07
N ALA A 62 -2.11 -15.08 12.24
CA ALA A 62 -1.52 -13.82 12.71
C ALA A 62 -2.55 -12.81 13.19
N ASN A 63 -3.83 -12.95 12.80
CA ASN A 63 -4.90 -12.02 13.13
C ASN A 63 -4.57 -10.56 12.74
N VAL A 64 -3.98 -10.36 11.55
CA VAL A 64 -3.74 -9.04 10.97
C VAL A 64 -5.04 -8.51 10.40
N ARG A 65 -5.47 -7.34 10.85
CA ARG A 65 -6.59 -6.61 10.26
C ARG A 65 -6.10 -5.61 9.23
N VAL A 66 -6.74 -5.57 8.07
CA VAL A 66 -6.40 -4.66 6.99
C VAL A 66 -7.57 -3.72 6.73
N VAL A 67 -7.31 -2.43 6.82
CA VAL A 67 -8.23 -1.37 6.37
C VAL A 67 -7.74 -0.88 5.02
N ALA A 68 -8.48 -1.17 3.97
CA ALA A 68 -8.12 -0.86 2.59
C ALA A 68 -8.89 0.37 2.09
N LEU A 69 -8.21 1.51 1.94
CA LEU A 69 -8.82 2.73 1.41
C LEU A 69 -8.77 2.74 -0.12
N ALA A 70 -9.94 2.77 -0.76
CA ALA A 70 -10.08 2.74 -2.20
C ALA A 70 -11.13 3.74 -2.70
N ARG A 71 -10.85 4.43 -3.81
CA ARG A 71 -11.81 5.38 -4.42
C ARG A 71 -12.93 4.69 -5.19
N ASN A 72 -12.61 3.59 -5.88
CA ASN A 72 -13.55 2.88 -6.73
C ASN A 72 -14.01 1.59 -6.04
N GLN A 73 -15.24 1.62 -5.54
CA GLN A 73 -15.87 0.50 -4.84
C GLN A 73 -15.88 -0.78 -5.69
N LYS A 74 -16.42 -0.70 -6.92
CA LYS A 74 -16.53 -1.87 -7.79
C LYS A 74 -15.18 -2.51 -8.05
N LYS A 75 -14.16 -1.69 -8.39
CA LYS A 75 -12.80 -2.20 -8.60
C LYS A 75 -12.23 -2.87 -7.36
N ALA A 76 -12.48 -2.30 -6.16
CA ALA A 76 -12.01 -2.87 -4.91
C ALA A 76 -12.70 -4.21 -4.61
N GLU A 77 -14.02 -4.27 -4.76
CA GLU A 77 -14.79 -5.51 -4.56
C GLU A 77 -14.38 -6.61 -5.53
N ASP A 78 -14.19 -6.27 -6.83
CA ASP A 78 -13.73 -7.22 -7.84
C ASP A 78 -12.31 -7.76 -7.53
N LEU A 79 -11.41 -6.89 -7.05
CA LEU A 79 -10.02 -7.28 -6.72
C LEU A 79 -9.89 -8.10 -5.44
N PHE A 80 -10.77 -7.84 -4.47
CA PHE A 80 -10.70 -8.46 -3.15
C PHE A 80 -11.86 -9.41 -2.90
N GLN A 81 -12.52 -9.91 -3.97
CA GLN A 81 -13.69 -10.78 -3.87
C GLN A 81 -13.48 -11.98 -2.95
N ASP A 82 -12.28 -12.56 -2.96
CA ASP A 82 -11.93 -13.72 -2.14
C ASP A 82 -11.83 -13.38 -0.63
N PHE A 83 -11.68 -12.09 -0.32
CA PHE A 83 -11.53 -11.60 1.05
C PHE A 83 -12.76 -10.85 1.59
N LEU A 84 -13.80 -10.63 0.78
CA LEU A 84 -14.97 -9.82 1.16
C LEU A 84 -15.73 -10.36 2.39
N HIS A 85 -15.62 -11.65 2.66
CA HIS A 85 -16.26 -12.30 3.81
C HIS A 85 -15.31 -12.47 5.00
N SER A 86 -14.07 -12.00 4.89
CA SER A 86 -13.09 -12.07 5.97
C SER A 86 -13.32 -10.93 6.96
N GLU A 87 -13.40 -11.25 8.24
CA GLU A 87 -13.46 -10.26 9.32
C GLU A 87 -12.14 -9.44 9.40
N ASN A 88 -11.09 -9.90 8.74
CA ASN A 88 -9.78 -9.27 8.73
C ASN A 88 -9.57 -8.27 7.59
N LEU A 89 -10.53 -8.12 6.65
CA LEU A 89 -10.48 -7.08 5.61
C LEU A 89 -11.67 -6.14 5.73
N GLN A 90 -11.37 -4.86 5.89
CA GLN A 90 -12.36 -3.78 5.81
C GLN A 90 -12.06 -2.91 4.60
N LEU A 91 -13.04 -2.76 3.71
CA LEU A 91 -12.96 -1.85 2.58
C LEU A 91 -13.60 -0.50 2.97
N VAL A 92 -12.83 0.58 2.85
CA VAL A 92 -13.29 1.95 3.04
C VAL A 92 -13.32 2.65 1.69
N TYR A 93 -14.50 3.08 1.26
CA TYR A 93 -14.70 3.71 -0.05
C TYR A 93 -14.69 5.22 0.07
N ALA A 94 -13.55 5.82 -0.18
CA ALA A 94 -13.41 7.27 -0.14
C ALA A 94 -12.25 7.76 -1.02
N ASP A 95 -12.33 9.01 -1.46
CA ASP A 95 -11.15 9.73 -1.94
C ASP A 95 -10.27 10.12 -0.74
N LEU A 96 -8.95 10.00 -0.88
CA LEU A 96 -8.02 10.31 0.20
C LEU A 96 -8.18 11.74 0.72
N LEU A 97 -8.56 12.68 -0.14
CA LEU A 97 -8.75 14.09 0.21
C LEU A 97 -10.14 14.41 0.77
N SER A 98 -11.12 13.50 0.62
CA SER A 98 -12.46 13.70 1.17
C SER A 98 -12.51 13.46 2.68
N ASP A 99 -13.63 13.80 3.31
CA ASP A 99 -13.86 13.46 4.70
C ASP A 99 -14.17 11.96 4.82
N TRP A 100 -13.32 11.25 5.53
CA TRP A 100 -13.49 9.85 5.91
C TRP A 100 -12.89 9.64 7.30
N GLN A 101 -13.39 8.63 7.97
CA GLN A 101 -12.94 8.28 9.31
C GLN A 101 -12.67 6.78 9.39
N ILE A 102 -11.77 6.41 10.27
CA ILE A 102 -11.48 5.03 10.65
C ILE A 102 -11.66 4.98 12.16
N GLU A 103 -12.63 4.17 12.58
CA GLU A 103 -12.95 4.03 14.00
C GLU A 103 -11.93 3.16 14.72
N GLU A 104 -11.41 2.15 14.02
CA GLU A 104 -10.47 1.16 14.55
C GLU A 104 -9.16 1.82 14.97
N ASP A 105 -8.51 1.25 15.98
CA ASP A 105 -7.13 1.57 16.29
C ASP A 105 -6.22 1.09 15.14
N LEU A 106 -5.19 1.87 14.83
CA LEU A 106 -4.23 1.59 13.77
C LEU A 106 -2.84 1.42 14.35
N ASP A 107 -2.17 0.34 13.96
CA ASP A 107 -0.77 0.10 14.32
C ASP A 107 0.18 0.58 13.23
N TYR A 108 -0.17 0.40 11.96
CA TYR A 108 0.68 0.71 10.82
C TYR A 108 -0.10 1.34 9.68
N ILE A 109 0.60 2.15 8.87
CA ILE A 109 0.06 2.71 7.62
C ILE A 109 1.01 2.40 6.48
N ILE A 110 0.48 1.86 5.37
CA ILE A 110 1.17 1.78 4.08
C ILE A 110 0.50 2.80 3.15
N HIS A 111 1.23 3.87 2.85
CA HIS A 111 0.73 4.93 1.98
C HIS A 111 1.24 4.77 0.56
N GLY A 112 0.41 4.18 -0.30
CA GLY A 112 0.67 3.98 -1.72
C GLY A 112 -0.30 4.74 -2.64
N ALA A 113 -1.18 5.59 -2.09
CA ALA A 113 -2.08 6.39 -2.90
C ALA A 113 -1.33 7.55 -3.56
N SER A 114 -1.17 7.48 -4.87
CA SER A 114 -0.56 8.52 -5.69
C SER A 114 -1.20 8.50 -7.08
N ALA A 115 -1.09 9.58 -7.82
CA ALA A 115 -1.22 9.55 -9.26
C ALA A 115 0.02 8.83 -9.84
N THR A 116 -0.18 7.93 -10.79
CA THR A 116 0.91 7.13 -11.40
C THR A 116 0.92 7.21 -12.92
N ASP A 117 -0.01 7.93 -13.50
CA ASP A 117 -0.14 8.12 -14.95
C ASP A 117 0.60 9.40 -15.36
N SER A 118 1.57 9.26 -16.27
CA SER A 118 2.37 10.39 -16.75
C SER A 118 1.54 11.44 -17.47
N SER A 119 0.49 11.04 -18.19
CA SER A 119 -0.42 11.99 -18.85
C SER A 119 -1.20 12.80 -17.81
N PHE A 120 -1.61 12.16 -16.74
CA PHE A 120 -2.30 12.83 -15.63
C PHE A 120 -1.42 13.90 -14.96
N PHE A 121 -0.12 13.65 -14.80
CA PHE A 121 0.81 14.64 -14.23
C PHE A 121 0.89 15.92 -15.08
N VAL A 122 0.88 15.78 -16.40
CA VAL A 122 0.96 16.91 -17.34
C VAL A 122 -0.37 17.65 -17.41
N GLU A 123 -1.47 16.94 -17.49
CA GLU A 123 -2.82 17.51 -17.66
C GLU A 123 -3.41 18.05 -16.35
N HIS A 124 -3.02 17.48 -15.19
CA HIS A 124 -3.53 17.78 -13.87
C HIS A 124 -2.42 18.01 -12.81
N PRO A 125 -1.50 18.96 -13.05
CA PRO A 125 -0.35 19.16 -12.16
C PRO A 125 -0.76 19.65 -10.76
N VAL A 126 -1.80 20.47 -10.67
CA VAL A 126 -2.29 21.00 -9.38
C VAL A 126 -2.90 19.87 -8.55
N GLU A 127 -3.74 19.05 -9.13
CA GLU A 127 -4.38 17.91 -8.48
C GLU A 127 -3.31 16.89 -8.02
N THR A 128 -2.27 16.69 -8.82
CA THR A 128 -1.14 15.83 -8.47
C THR A 128 -0.41 16.32 -7.23
N ILE A 129 -0.08 17.61 -7.17
CA ILE A 129 0.59 18.22 -6.02
C ILE A 129 -0.32 18.20 -4.79
N VAL A 130 -1.60 18.55 -4.95
CA VAL A 130 -2.58 18.56 -3.87
C VAL A 130 -2.74 17.16 -3.27
N LEU A 131 -2.84 16.13 -4.11
CA LEU A 131 -2.93 14.75 -3.65
C LEU A 131 -1.66 14.33 -2.88
N ALA A 132 -0.49 14.62 -3.41
CA ALA A 132 0.78 14.25 -2.79
C ALA A 132 0.98 14.93 -1.43
N ILE A 133 0.71 16.23 -1.35
CA ILE A 133 0.96 17.02 -0.13
C ILE A 133 -0.17 16.84 0.89
N ASN A 134 -1.41 17.12 0.49
CA ASN A 134 -2.53 17.12 1.43
C ASN A 134 -2.96 15.71 1.81
N GLY A 135 -2.86 14.74 0.89
CA GLY A 135 -3.11 13.34 1.19
C GLY A 135 -2.12 12.80 2.21
N THR A 136 -0.82 13.05 2.01
CA THR A 136 0.22 12.64 2.97
C THR A 136 0.06 13.36 4.31
N LYS A 137 -0.21 14.68 4.31
CA LYS A 137 -0.47 15.45 5.53
C LYS A 137 -1.62 14.85 6.33
N LYS A 138 -2.75 14.54 5.68
CA LYS A 138 -3.92 13.93 6.33
C LYS A 138 -3.58 12.60 7.00
N LEU A 139 -2.79 11.76 6.34
CA LEU A 139 -2.35 10.48 6.92
C LEU A 139 -1.37 10.66 8.08
N LEU A 140 -0.49 11.65 8.02
CA LEU A 140 0.39 11.99 9.15
C LEU A 140 -0.39 12.50 10.36
N GLU A 141 -1.43 13.31 10.14
CA GLU A 141 -2.34 13.75 11.20
C GLU A 141 -3.12 12.57 11.79
N LEU A 142 -3.63 11.67 10.95
CA LEU A 142 -4.26 10.42 11.39
C LEU A 142 -3.29 9.56 12.21
N ALA A 143 -2.07 9.35 11.69
CA ALA A 143 -1.03 8.57 12.37
C ALA A 143 -0.70 9.13 13.76
N LYS A 144 -0.58 10.47 13.86
CA LYS A 144 -0.37 11.16 15.14
C LYS A 144 -1.55 10.97 16.10
N ASN A 145 -2.77 11.15 15.62
CA ASN A 145 -3.98 11.08 16.45
C ASN A 145 -4.26 9.65 16.95
N LYS A 146 -3.99 8.64 16.09
CA LYS A 146 -4.15 7.20 16.40
C LYS A 146 -2.90 6.60 17.08
N GLN A 147 -1.83 7.39 17.27
CA GLN A 147 -0.55 6.92 17.83
C GLN A 147 0.02 5.72 17.06
N VAL A 148 -0.06 5.76 15.74
CA VAL A 148 0.43 4.72 14.85
C VAL A 148 1.93 4.46 15.09
N ARG A 149 2.31 3.19 15.18
CA ARG A 149 3.71 2.79 15.48
C ARG A 149 4.68 3.14 14.35
N SER A 150 4.23 2.98 13.10
CA SER A 150 5.04 3.32 11.92
C SER A 150 4.18 3.55 10.69
N MET A 151 4.69 4.39 9.79
CA MET A 151 4.10 4.65 8.49
C MET A 151 5.16 4.45 7.41
N VAL A 152 4.84 3.66 6.39
CA VAL A 152 5.64 3.52 5.17
C VAL A 152 5.00 4.37 4.08
N TYR A 153 5.76 5.29 3.51
CA TYR A 153 5.39 6.08 2.34
C TYR A 153 6.09 5.53 1.11
N LEU A 154 5.34 5.15 0.08
CA LEU A 154 5.91 4.70 -1.18
C LEU A 154 6.38 5.91 -1.98
N SER A 155 7.68 6.09 -2.04
CA SER A 155 8.34 7.16 -2.79
C SER A 155 8.40 6.84 -4.28
N SER A 156 9.23 7.53 -5.02
CA SER A 156 9.46 7.35 -6.46
C SER A 156 10.96 7.29 -6.75
N LEU A 157 11.34 6.60 -7.80
CA LEU A 157 12.72 6.63 -8.31
C LEU A 157 13.15 8.03 -8.77
N GLU A 158 12.20 8.89 -9.10
CA GLU A 158 12.45 10.28 -9.52
C GLU A 158 13.15 11.12 -8.43
N VAL A 159 13.09 10.69 -7.17
CA VAL A 159 13.80 11.39 -6.09
C VAL A 159 15.32 11.37 -6.27
N TYR A 160 15.84 10.43 -7.04
CA TYR A 160 17.28 10.33 -7.31
C TYR A 160 17.74 11.25 -8.45
N GLY A 161 16.81 11.73 -9.29
CA GLY A 161 17.16 12.55 -10.47
C GLY A 161 18.01 11.80 -11.48
N THR A 162 18.77 12.54 -12.29
CA THR A 162 19.70 11.98 -13.28
C THR A 162 20.98 11.54 -12.57
N THR A 163 21.11 10.26 -12.32
CA THR A 163 22.28 9.65 -11.67
C THR A 163 23.40 9.36 -12.67
N ASN A 164 24.58 8.95 -12.16
CA ASN A 164 25.69 8.58 -13.01
C ASN A 164 25.36 7.34 -13.84
N SER A 165 25.47 7.46 -15.19
CA SER A 165 25.21 6.37 -16.14
C SER A 165 26.11 5.14 -15.95
N ASP A 166 27.27 5.30 -15.32
CA ASP A 166 28.24 4.23 -15.11
C ASP A 166 27.96 3.42 -13.81
N ALA A 167 26.97 3.87 -13.02
CA ALA A 167 26.58 3.16 -11.80
C ALA A 167 25.78 1.89 -12.15
N SER A 168 26.23 0.75 -11.64
CA SER A 168 25.52 -0.53 -11.80
C SER A 168 24.27 -0.64 -10.92
N SER A 169 24.22 0.13 -9.85
CA SER A 169 23.09 0.25 -8.91
C SER A 169 23.10 1.60 -8.24
N ILE A 170 21.94 2.03 -7.75
CA ILE A 170 21.73 3.29 -7.04
C ILE A 170 21.27 2.95 -5.63
N ASN A 171 21.83 3.63 -4.64
CA ASN A 171 21.46 3.51 -3.23
C ASN A 171 21.05 4.89 -2.67
N GLU A 172 20.59 4.93 -1.42
CA GLU A 172 20.02 6.14 -0.79
C GLU A 172 21.02 7.30 -0.63
N LYS A 173 22.30 7.09 -0.89
CA LYS A 173 23.35 8.12 -0.84
C LYS A 173 23.72 8.68 -2.21
N ASP A 174 23.19 8.08 -3.27
CA ASP A 174 23.49 8.47 -4.65
C ASP A 174 22.48 9.54 -5.10
N TYR A 175 22.90 10.79 -5.08
CA TYR A 175 22.11 11.92 -5.55
C TYR A 175 22.53 12.29 -6.96
N GLY A 176 21.55 12.41 -7.86
CA GLY A 176 21.72 12.92 -9.19
C GLY A 176 21.29 14.38 -9.34
N TYR A 177 21.36 14.88 -10.54
CA TYR A 177 20.88 16.21 -10.90
C TYR A 177 19.35 16.18 -11.05
N LEU A 178 18.68 17.06 -10.31
CA LEU A 178 17.24 17.32 -10.45
C LEU A 178 17.07 18.66 -11.19
N ASP A 179 16.56 18.62 -12.41
CA ASP A 179 16.18 19.80 -13.16
C ASP A 179 14.70 20.11 -12.92
N PRO A 180 14.37 21.17 -12.17
CA PRO A 180 12.97 21.52 -11.90
C PRO A 180 12.22 22.04 -13.13
N THR A 181 12.95 22.28 -14.24
CA THR A 181 12.36 22.73 -15.51
C THR A 181 12.19 21.61 -16.54
N SER A 182 12.72 20.42 -16.23
CA SER A 182 12.55 19.23 -17.07
C SER A 182 11.12 18.70 -16.95
N VAL A 183 10.50 18.44 -18.09
CA VAL A 183 9.15 17.86 -18.21
C VAL A 183 9.26 16.40 -18.59
#